data_4fa37346b429c479677fb3e018c40df9
#
_entry.id   4fa37346b429c479677fb3e018c40df9
#
_cell.length_a   1.000
_cell.length_b   1.000
_cell.length_c   1.000
_cell.angle_alpha   90.00
_cell.angle_beta   90.00
_cell.angle_gamma   90.00
#
_symmetry.space_group_name_H-M   'P 1'
#
loop_
_entity.id
_entity.type
_entity.pdbx_description
1 polymer ?
#
loop_
_entity_poly.entity_id
_entity_poly.type
_entity_poly.pdbx_seq_one_letter_code
_entity_poly.pdbx_strand_id
1 'polypeptide(L)'
;MTQVATPDTVQANFDDVTISEVPGRAMHLERHGTEFWAEFDDPGWEGPSNDRPRIMRQVVMITGSHHQQIYWYATGHDRSLNILPGVFLLDDRRWVSRSAVLLHPPDQSVATFNGHWNAICVACHTTAPKTKFDTPFRSEAISQQAVDTTATEFGIACEACHGPGEEHVRANSNPVRRYLSHITGKEDGLMIQPALLDPQASSQVCGQCHSVWEFYELEDERIANSEGFPYRPGDELTDTRFVAQPMGAPDSATLRTFVEQDPDFVRGSFWSDGMVRVSGREYNGLIDSPCFRDATEPQETLSCFSCHTMHKSALDSRPIETWAKTHQVSSNRQGNEACLQCHKTMTPNLSQHTNHQVGSAGSACYNCHMPYTSYGLLKAIRSHTVSSPSVAESITTGRPNACNLCHLDKTLGWTGAALNSWYGQQPPTLNEDETLVAASLLWMLKGDAGVRAL
;
A
#
# COMPACT_ATOMS: atom_id res chain seq x y z
N MET A 1 -3.45 -13.09 4.59
CA MET A 1 -2.75 -12.38 3.50
C MET A 1 -2.37 -13.32 2.37
N THR A 2 -1.24 -14.02 2.40
CA THR A 2 -0.91 -15.05 1.41
C THR A 2 -1.18 -16.42 1.99
N GLN A 3 -1.84 -17.29 1.25
CA GLN A 3 -2.24 -18.62 1.69
C GLN A 3 -2.22 -19.60 0.51
N VAL A 4 -2.02 -20.88 0.78
CA VAL A 4 -2.21 -21.94 -0.21
C VAL A 4 -3.68 -21.98 -0.62
N ALA A 5 -3.96 -22.18 -1.90
CA ALA A 5 -5.32 -22.33 -2.41
C ALA A 5 -5.91 -23.67 -1.94
N THR A 6 -6.88 -23.61 -1.05
CA THR A 6 -7.59 -24.78 -0.50
C THR A 6 -9.10 -24.48 -0.47
N PRO A 7 -9.97 -25.49 -0.32
CA PRO A 7 -11.40 -25.27 -0.17
C PRO A 7 -11.80 -24.30 0.96
N ASP A 8 -10.97 -24.17 2.00
CA ASP A 8 -11.22 -23.28 3.12
C ASP A 8 -10.73 -21.85 2.87
N THR A 9 -9.78 -21.65 1.96
CA THR A 9 -9.15 -20.34 1.71
C THR A 9 -9.69 -19.64 0.47
N VAL A 10 -10.10 -20.40 -0.56
CA VAL A 10 -10.66 -19.87 -1.82
C VAL A 10 -12.11 -19.43 -1.60
N GLN A 11 -12.39 -18.15 -1.85
CA GLN A 11 -13.72 -17.55 -1.63
C GLN A 11 -14.55 -17.45 -2.91
N ALA A 12 -13.93 -17.44 -4.08
CA ALA A 12 -14.61 -17.43 -5.37
C ALA A 12 -15.17 -18.82 -5.70
N ASN A 13 -16.25 -18.83 -6.49
CA ASN A 13 -16.78 -20.08 -7.06
C ASN A 13 -15.90 -20.53 -8.23
N PHE A 14 -15.50 -21.80 -8.22
CA PHE A 14 -14.76 -22.51 -9.28
C PHE A 14 -15.53 -23.71 -9.84
N ASP A 15 -16.80 -23.87 -9.51
CA ASP A 15 -17.59 -25.02 -9.95
C ASP A 15 -18.17 -24.73 -11.36
N ASP A 16 -17.35 -24.94 -12.40
CA ASP A 16 -17.72 -24.78 -13.82
C ASP A 16 -18.26 -23.37 -14.16
N VAL A 17 -17.46 -22.33 -13.90
CA VAL A 17 -17.87 -20.92 -14.02
C VAL A 17 -17.09 -20.20 -15.12
N THR A 18 -17.81 -19.47 -15.98
CA THR A 18 -17.22 -18.60 -17.01
C THR A 18 -17.24 -17.15 -16.59
N ILE A 19 -16.10 -16.47 -16.65
CA ILE A 19 -15.89 -15.08 -16.26
C ILE A 19 -15.59 -14.24 -17.50
N SER A 20 -16.46 -13.30 -17.81
CA SER A 20 -16.37 -12.42 -19.00
C SER A 20 -15.70 -11.07 -18.70
N GLU A 21 -15.53 -10.71 -17.43
CA GLU A 21 -15.03 -9.42 -16.95
C GLU A 21 -13.51 -9.30 -16.98
N VAL A 22 -12.84 -10.19 -17.71
CA VAL A 22 -11.38 -10.20 -17.90
C VAL A 22 -11.01 -9.73 -19.30
N PRO A 23 -9.79 -9.20 -19.53
CA PRO A 23 -9.34 -8.84 -20.86
C PRO A 23 -9.19 -10.06 -21.78
N GLY A 24 -9.59 -9.90 -23.03
CA GLY A 24 -9.51 -10.98 -24.02
C GLY A 24 -10.75 -11.87 -24.02
N ARG A 25 -10.57 -13.17 -24.27
CA ARG A 25 -11.65 -14.16 -24.19
C ARG A 25 -11.95 -14.51 -22.74
N ALA A 26 -13.20 -14.88 -22.47
CA ALA A 26 -13.66 -15.28 -21.14
C ALA A 26 -12.74 -16.32 -20.49
N MET A 27 -12.47 -16.16 -19.20
CA MET A 27 -11.76 -17.12 -18.37
C MET A 27 -12.76 -18.19 -17.87
N HIS A 28 -12.36 -19.45 -17.91
CA HIS A 28 -13.17 -20.56 -17.41
C HIS A 28 -12.51 -21.14 -16.15
N LEU A 29 -13.31 -21.36 -15.11
CA LEU A 29 -12.87 -21.83 -13.80
C LEU A 29 -13.45 -23.20 -13.52
N GLU A 30 -12.61 -24.13 -13.10
CA GLU A 30 -12.99 -25.51 -12.80
C GLU A 30 -12.45 -25.94 -11.43
N ARG A 31 -13.18 -26.84 -10.79
CA ARG A 31 -12.74 -27.49 -9.55
C ARG A 31 -12.59 -28.99 -9.76
N HIS A 32 -11.38 -29.50 -9.50
CA HIS A 32 -11.06 -30.93 -9.57
C HIS A 32 -10.78 -31.47 -8.16
N GLY A 33 -11.84 -31.89 -7.45
CA GLY A 33 -11.75 -32.31 -6.07
C GLY A 33 -11.37 -31.14 -5.12
N THR A 34 -10.14 -31.13 -4.62
CA THR A 34 -9.61 -30.05 -3.78
C THR A 34 -8.76 -29.03 -4.56
N GLU A 35 -8.57 -29.25 -5.85
CA GLU A 35 -7.76 -28.39 -6.71
C GLU A 35 -8.62 -27.40 -7.48
N PHE A 36 -8.07 -26.22 -7.75
CA PHE A 36 -8.68 -25.13 -8.49
C PHE A 36 -7.92 -24.90 -9.78
N TRP A 37 -8.64 -24.80 -10.89
CA TRP A 37 -8.06 -24.70 -12.24
C TRP A 37 -8.70 -23.54 -12.99
N ALA A 38 -7.94 -22.90 -13.85
CA ALA A 38 -8.40 -21.84 -14.72
C ALA A 38 -7.89 -22.00 -16.14
N GLU A 39 -8.79 -21.85 -17.10
CA GLU A 39 -8.48 -21.78 -18.52
C GLU A 39 -8.66 -20.34 -19.01
N PHE A 40 -7.60 -19.79 -19.62
CA PHE A 40 -7.58 -18.40 -20.09
C PHE A 40 -6.58 -18.23 -21.24
N ASP A 41 -6.58 -17.03 -21.86
CA ASP A 41 -5.64 -16.71 -22.93
C ASP A 41 -4.22 -16.64 -22.41
N ASP A 42 -3.27 -17.28 -23.10
CA ASP A 42 -1.85 -17.30 -22.71
C ASP A 42 -1.28 -15.85 -22.64
N PRO A 43 -0.94 -15.33 -21.46
CA PRO A 43 -0.39 -13.99 -21.34
C PRO A 43 1.04 -13.86 -21.88
N GLY A 44 1.75 -14.98 -22.04
CA GLY A 44 3.10 -15.04 -22.62
C GLY A 44 3.13 -15.12 -24.15
N TRP A 45 1.97 -15.13 -24.80
CA TRP A 45 1.92 -15.18 -26.27
C TRP A 45 2.32 -13.87 -26.92
N GLU A 46 3.39 -13.90 -27.71
CA GLU A 46 3.92 -12.73 -28.44
C GLU A 46 3.42 -12.63 -29.89
N GLY A 47 2.66 -13.60 -30.38
CA GLY A 47 2.09 -13.62 -31.73
C GLY A 47 0.80 -12.80 -31.85
N PRO A 48 0.13 -12.88 -33.04
CA PRO A 48 -1.13 -12.16 -33.28
C PRO A 48 -2.19 -12.50 -32.23
N SER A 49 -2.95 -11.50 -31.79
CA SER A 49 -3.96 -11.65 -30.74
C SER A 49 -5.05 -12.68 -31.08
N ASN A 50 -5.39 -12.81 -32.38
CA ASN A 50 -6.41 -13.75 -32.84
C ASN A 50 -5.96 -15.22 -32.75
N ASP A 51 -4.64 -15.45 -32.74
CA ASP A 51 -4.05 -16.79 -32.69
C ASP A 51 -3.58 -17.18 -31.29
N ARG A 52 -3.87 -16.34 -30.29
CA ARG A 52 -3.45 -16.57 -28.90
C ARG A 52 -4.01 -17.90 -28.39
N PRO A 53 -3.16 -18.83 -27.94
CA PRO A 53 -3.61 -20.12 -27.42
C PRO A 53 -4.34 -19.94 -26.07
N ARG A 54 -5.19 -20.92 -25.77
CA ARG A 54 -5.75 -21.11 -24.42
C ARG A 54 -4.80 -21.99 -23.63
N ILE A 55 -4.62 -21.66 -22.36
CA ILE A 55 -3.88 -22.48 -21.41
C ILE A 55 -4.74 -22.79 -20.19
N MET A 56 -4.61 -24.03 -19.71
CA MET A 56 -5.19 -24.47 -18.45
C MET A 56 -4.08 -24.48 -17.38
N ARG A 57 -4.31 -23.84 -16.24
CA ARG A 57 -3.34 -23.73 -15.15
C ARG A 57 -3.99 -23.99 -13.80
N GLN A 58 -3.24 -24.67 -12.93
CA GLN A 58 -3.64 -24.88 -11.55
C GLN A 58 -3.41 -23.59 -10.72
N VAL A 59 -4.45 -23.17 -10.01
CA VAL A 59 -4.35 -22.13 -9.01
C VAL A 59 -3.85 -22.75 -7.70
N VAL A 60 -2.69 -22.32 -7.24
CA VAL A 60 -2.00 -22.94 -6.10
C VAL A 60 -1.94 -22.04 -4.88
N MET A 61 -2.13 -20.72 -5.05
CA MET A 61 -1.99 -19.75 -3.99
C MET A 61 -2.94 -18.57 -4.16
N ILE A 62 -3.29 -17.95 -3.07
CA ILE A 62 -4.10 -16.73 -3.04
C ILE A 62 -3.40 -15.64 -2.22
N THR A 63 -3.69 -14.37 -2.55
CA THR A 63 -3.32 -13.22 -1.74
C THR A 63 -4.54 -12.35 -1.51
N GLY A 64 -4.73 -11.89 -0.27
CA GLY A 64 -5.87 -11.07 0.16
C GLY A 64 -6.93 -11.87 0.90
N SER A 65 -7.59 -11.20 1.87
CA SER A 65 -8.55 -11.86 2.77
C SER A 65 -9.69 -10.94 3.25
N HIS A 66 -9.64 -9.63 2.97
CA HIS A 66 -10.60 -8.68 3.53
C HIS A 66 -11.44 -7.96 2.50
N HIS A 67 -10.87 -7.61 1.34
CA HIS A 67 -11.55 -6.84 0.31
C HIS A 67 -11.59 -7.57 -1.02
N GLN A 68 -10.51 -8.28 -1.34
CA GLN A 68 -10.34 -8.98 -2.60
C GLN A 68 -9.46 -10.19 -2.43
N GLN A 69 -9.54 -11.15 -3.38
CA GLN A 69 -8.59 -12.23 -3.54
C GLN A 69 -7.96 -12.18 -4.93
N ILE A 70 -6.65 -12.19 -4.93
CA ILE A 70 -5.81 -12.39 -6.11
C ILE A 70 -5.42 -13.85 -6.14
N TYR A 71 -5.53 -14.48 -7.29
CA TYR A 71 -5.25 -15.89 -7.50
C TYR A 71 -3.97 -16.07 -8.30
N TRP A 72 -3.10 -16.95 -7.83
CA TRP A 72 -1.81 -17.22 -8.42
C TRP A 72 -1.78 -18.63 -8.97
N TYR A 73 -1.43 -18.76 -10.23
CA TYR A 73 -1.29 -20.05 -10.90
C TYR A 73 0.18 -20.44 -11.05
N ALA A 74 0.45 -21.75 -11.01
CA ALA A 74 1.76 -22.30 -11.31
C ALA A 74 2.06 -22.22 -12.80
N THR A 75 3.23 -21.69 -13.18
CA THR A 75 3.62 -21.58 -14.61
C THR A 75 3.92 -22.95 -15.24
N GLY A 76 4.30 -23.93 -14.42
CA GLY A 76 4.58 -25.31 -14.83
C GLY A 76 6.05 -25.58 -15.18
N HIS A 77 6.95 -24.59 -15.05
CA HIS A 77 8.38 -24.78 -15.35
C HIS A 77 9.22 -24.98 -14.08
N ASP A 78 8.94 -24.18 -13.06
CA ASP A 78 9.66 -24.15 -11.80
C ASP A 78 8.70 -23.74 -10.68
N ARG A 79 9.16 -22.99 -9.64
CA ARG A 79 8.28 -22.45 -8.61
C ARG A 79 7.74 -21.06 -8.93
N SER A 80 7.82 -20.61 -10.16
CA SER A 80 7.27 -19.32 -10.56
C SER A 80 5.74 -19.35 -10.57
N LEU A 81 5.17 -18.25 -10.07
CA LEU A 81 3.73 -18.05 -9.98
C LEU A 81 3.34 -16.76 -10.69
N ASN A 82 2.29 -16.84 -11.49
CA ASN A 82 1.71 -15.71 -12.18
C ASN A 82 0.27 -15.46 -11.74
N ILE A 83 -0.16 -14.22 -11.87
CA ILE A 83 -1.50 -13.77 -11.49
C ILE A 83 -2.53 -14.12 -12.57
N LEU A 84 -3.71 -14.58 -12.18
CA LEU A 84 -4.86 -14.71 -13.09
C LEU A 84 -5.25 -13.35 -13.69
N PRO A 85 -5.88 -13.35 -14.88
CA PRO A 85 -6.39 -12.13 -15.52
C PRO A 85 -7.44 -11.37 -14.70
N GLY A 86 -8.12 -12.04 -13.78
CA GLY A 86 -9.17 -11.52 -12.91
C GLY A 86 -8.79 -11.48 -11.45
N VAL A 87 -9.44 -10.58 -10.71
CA VAL A 87 -9.40 -10.45 -9.25
C VAL A 87 -10.83 -10.59 -8.72
N PHE A 88 -11.00 -11.31 -7.63
CA PHE A 88 -12.31 -11.53 -7.02
C PHE A 88 -12.55 -10.55 -5.86
N LEU A 89 -13.62 -9.75 -5.94
CA LEU A 89 -14.06 -8.84 -4.90
C LEU A 89 -14.91 -9.59 -3.88
N LEU A 90 -14.50 -9.55 -2.60
CA LEU A 90 -15.13 -10.36 -1.55
C LEU A 90 -16.53 -9.84 -1.15
N ASP A 91 -16.67 -8.53 -1.00
CA ASP A 91 -17.94 -7.92 -0.59
C ASP A 91 -18.97 -7.97 -1.72
N ASP A 92 -18.56 -7.69 -2.94
CA ASP A 92 -19.43 -7.70 -4.13
C ASP A 92 -19.66 -9.10 -4.70
N ARG A 93 -18.89 -10.09 -4.28
CA ARG A 93 -18.95 -11.47 -4.78
C ARG A 93 -18.84 -11.55 -6.30
N ARG A 94 -17.98 -10.75 -6.93
CA ARG A 94 -17.80 -10.69 -8.38
C ARG A 94 -16.32 -10.59 -8.79
N TRP A 95 -16.06 -11.02 -10.01
CA TRP A 95 -14.77 -10.85 -10.65
C TRP A 95 -14.66 -9.47 -11.32
N VAL A 96 -13.45 -8.95 -11.35
CA VAL A 96 -13.09 -7.73 -12.09
C VAL A 96 -11.76 -7.95 -12.80
N SER A 97 -11.48 -7.17 -13.84
CA SER A 97 -10.19 -7.20 -14.51
C SER A 97 -9.06 -6.81 -13.56
N ARG A 98 -7.95 -7.54 -13.61
CA ARG A 98 -6.71 -7.18 -12.91
C ARG A 98 -6.27 -5.75 -13.20
N SER A 99 -6.38 -5.30 -14.45
CA SER A 99 -5.99 -3.95 -14.86
C SER A 99 -6.84 -2.85 -14.22
N ALA A 100 -8.09 -3.13 -13.82
CA ALA A 100 -8.92 -2.18 -13.08
C ALA A 100 -8.50 -2.06 -11.61
N VAL A 101 -7.94 -3.13 -11.04
CA VAL A 101 -7.51 -3.16 -9.63
C VAL A 101 -6.13 -2.52 -9.45
N LEU A 102 -5.22 -2.81 -10.37
CA LEU A 102 -3.84 -2.35 -10.35
C LEU A 102 -3.66 -1.25 -11.40
N LEU A 103 -4.29 -0.10 -11.16
CA LEU A 103 -4.13 1.07 -12.03
C LEU A 103 -2.72 1.65 -11.88
N HIS A 104 -2.13 1.94 -13.02
CA HIS A 104 -0.86 2.64 -13.11
C HIS A 104 -1.06 3.99 -13.81
N PRO A 105 -0.21 4.99 -13.53
CA PRO A 105 -0.17 6.20 -14.31
C PRO A 105 -0.01 5.91 -15.82
N PRO A 106 -0.60 6.69 -16.72
CA PRO A 106 -0.71 6.38 -18.15
C PRO A 106 0.63 6.25 -18.87
N ASP A 107 1.67 6.88 -18.35
CA ASP A 107 3.01 6.90 -18.95
C ASP A 107 3.92 5.77 -18.45
N GLN A 108 3.44 4.93 -17.54
CA GLN A 108 4.20 3.74 -17.12
C GLN A 108 4.10 2.64 -18.15
N SER A 109 5.23 2.13 -18.59
CA SER A 109 5.24 0.89 -19.36
C SER A 109 4.80 -0.26 -18.44
N VAL A 110 3.62 -0.79 -18.69
CA VAL A 110 3.04 -1.95 -17.98
C VAL A 110 3.89 -3.22 -18.20
N ALA A 111 4.90 -3.14 -19.06
CA ALA A 111 5.73 -4.28 -19.46
C ALA A 111 6.56 -4.89 -18.32
N THR A 112 6.86 -4.14 -17.28
CA THR A 112 7.67 -4.63 -16.15
C THR A 112 6.88 -5.42 -15.11
N PHE A 113 5.56 -5.23 -15.01
CA PHE A 113 4.73 -5.95 -14.06
C PHE A 113 3.99 -7.11 -14.73
N ASN A 114 4.72 -8.11 -15.17
CA ASN A 114 4.12 -9.34 -15.76
C ASN A 114 3.34 -10.20 -14.76
N GLY A 115 3.07 -9.70 -13.56
CA GLY A 115 2.29 -10.40 -12.56
C GLY A 115 3.01 -11.56 -11.89
N HIS A 116 4.34 -11.54 -11.83
CA HIS A 116 5.14 -12.57 -11.15
C HIS A 116 5.15 -12.32 -9.63
N TRP A 117 4.56 -13.23 -8.89
CA TRP A 117 4.53 -13.17 -7.43
C TRP A 117 5.93 -13.17 -6.81
N ASN A 118 6.81 -14.00 -7.35
CA ASN A 118 8.16 -14.25 -6.85
C ASN A 118 9.07 -13.00 -6.87
N ALA A 119 8.83 -12.08 -7.79
CA ALA A 119 9.67 -10.89 -7.96
C ALA A 119 9.36 -9.76 -6.98
N ILE A 120 8.07 -9.46 -6.79
CA ILE A 120 7.65 -8.24 -6.12
C ILE A 120 6.80 -8.55 -4.88
N CYS A 121 5.78 -9.42 -5.03
CA CYS A 121 4.81 -9.63 -3.98
C CYS A 121 5.38 -10.37 -2.77
N VAL A 122 6.29 -11.29 -3.01
CA VAL A 122 6.91 -12.14 -1.99
C VAL A 122 7.59 -11.34 -0.88
N ALA A 123 8.27 -10.25 -1.24
CA ALA A 123 9.00 -9.40 -0.29
C ALA A 123 8.13 -8.83 0.84
N CYS A 124 6.85 -8.52 0.51
CA CYS A 124 5.91 -7.88 1.44
C CYS A 124 4.76 -8.79 1.87
N HIS A 125 4.53 -9.90 1.16
CA HIS A 125 3.39 -10.79 1.40
C HIS A 125 3.78 -12.14 2.03
N THR A 126 5.02 -12.25 2.51
CA THR A 126 5.53 -13.41 3.25
C THR A 126 6.42 -12.96 4.41
N THR A 127 6.78 -13.89 5.26
CA THR A 127 7.74 -13.68 6.36
C THR A 127 9.06 -14.35 5.98
N ALA A 128 10.16 -13.59 6.10
CA ALA A 128 11.52 -14.00 5.77
C ALA A 128 11.65 -14.70 4.39
N PRO A 129 11.29 -14.03 3.30
CA PRO A 129 11.39 -14.60 1.96
C PRO A 129 12.83 -14.69 1.48
N LYS A 130 13.07 -15.69 0.61
CA LYS A 130 14.24 -15.81 -0.25
C LYS A 130 13.73 -16.02 -1.67
N THR A 131 13.93 -15.05 -2.53
CA THR A 131 13.34 -15.06 -3.87
C THR A 131 14.00 -16.09 -4.76
N LYS A 132 15.33 -16.27 -4.62
CA LYS A 132 16.16 -17.26 -5.33
C LYS A 132 15.97 -17.23 -6.84
N PHE A 133 16.12 -16.05 -7.42
CA PHE A 133 16.37 -15.89 -8.84
C PHE A 133 17.82 -16.23 -9.15
N ASP A 134 18.09 -16.69 -10.35
CA ASP A 134 19.46 -16.98 -10.80
C ASP A 134 20.32 -15.71 -10.86
N THR A 135 19.71 -14.59 -11.27
CA THR A 135 20.36 -13.26 -11.34
C THR A 135 19.45 -12.19 -10.75
N PRO A 136 19.97 -11.00 -10.37
CA PRO A 136 19.16 -9.87 -9.98
C PRO A 136 18.10 -9.54 -11.05
N PHE A 137 16.84 -9.30 -10.65
CA PHE A 137 15.75 -9.09 -11.62
C PHE A 137 15.91 -7.81 -12.44
N ARG A 138 16.72 -6.82 -11.95
CA ARG A 138 17.06 -5.62 -12.71
C ARG A 138 18.06 -5.89 -13.85
N SER A 139 18.77 -7.01 -13.83
CA SER A 139 19.78 -7.35 -14.83
C SER A 139 19.25 -8.20 -15.99
N GLU A 140 18.21 -9.01 -15.74
CA GLU A 140 17.59 -9.89 -16.74
C GLU A 140 16.08 -9.97 -16.58
N ALA A 141 15.36 -10.23 -17.68
CA ALA A 141 13.93 -10.38 -17.63
C ALA A 141 13.51 -11.56 -16.73
N ILE A 142 12.63 -11.31 -15.76
CA ILE A 142 12.17 -12.31 -14.78
C ILE A 142 11.60 -13.56 -15.47
N SER A 143 10.91 -13.39 -16.59
CA SER A 143 10.32 -14.51 -17.36
C SER A 143 11.33 -15.49 -17.93
N GLN A 144 12.61 -15.13 -17.93
CA GLN A 144 13.72 -15.94 -18.47
C GLN A 144 14.57 -16.60 -17.37
N GLN A 145 14.27 -16.30 -16.09
CA GLN A 145 15.05 -16.81 -14.97
C GLN A 145 14.36 -18.01 -14.33
N ALA A 146 15.15 -18.98 -13.88
CA ALA A 146 14.67 -20.02 -12.99
C ALA A 146 14.44 -19.46 -11.57
N VAL A 147 13.43 -19.99 -10.90
CA VAL A 147 12.99 -19.47 -9.59
C VAL A 147 12.74 -20.63 -8.62
N ASP A 148 13.39 -20.59 -7.46
CA ASP A 148 13.18 -21.55 -6.36
C ASP A 148 12.81 -20.83 -5.05
N THR A 149 11.88 -19.90 -5.13
CA THR A 149 11.45 -19.05 -4.00
C THR A 149 11.02 -19.87 -2.79
N THR A 150 11.50 -19.47 -1.63
CA THR A 150 11.11 -20.01 -0.33
C THR A 150 10.74 -18.87 0.63
N ALA A 151 9.90 -19.16 1.62
CA ALA A 151 9.58 -18.27 2.73
C ALA A 151 9.41 -19.10 4.01
N THR A 152 9.67 -18.49 5.16
CA THR A 152 9.44 -19.16 6.45
C THR A 152 7.94 -19.37 6.65
N GLU A 153 7.12 -18.35 6.36
CA GLU A 153 5.66 -18.43 6.41
C GLU A 153 5.03 -17.62 5.28
N PHE A 154 3.88 -18.08 4.79
CA PHE A 154 3.03 -17.30 3.90
C PHE A 154 2.26 -16.25 4.72
N GLY A 155 2.22 -15.01 4.20
CA GLY A 155 1.64 -13.87 4.91
C GLY A 155 2.61 -13.23 5.91
N ILE A 156 2.09 -12.23 6.62
CA ILE A 156 2.83 -11.48 7.63
C ILE A 156 2.61 -12.14 8.98
N ALA A 157 3.59 -12.93 9.40
CA ALA A 157 3.61 -13.60 10.71
C ALA A 157 4.32 -12.73 11.76
N CYS A 158 4.39 -13.25 12.98
CA CYS A 158 4.95 -12.53 14.14
C CYS A 158 6.35 -11.97 13.86
N GLU A 159 7.22 -12.79 13.26
CA GLU A 159 8.62 -12.44 13.03
C GLU A 159 8.84 -11.33 12.00
N ALA A 160 7.84 -11.06 11.14
CA ALA A 160 7.92 -9.93 10.20
C ALA A 160 7.98 -8.57 10.92
N CYS A 161 7.37 -8.48 12.11
CA CYS A 161 7.32 -7.26 12.91
C CYS A 161 8.17 -7.34 14.19
N HIS A 162 8.33 -8.53 14.75
CA HIS A 162 8.99 -8.75 16.03
C HIS A 162 10.42 -9.27 15.91
N GLY A 163 10.88 -9.59 14.68
CA GLY A 163 12.17 -10.23 14.45
C GLY A 163 12.17 -11.73 14.81
N PRO A 164 13.32 -12.41 14.70
CA PRO A 164 13.44 -13.85 14.90
C PRO A 164 13.01 -14.29 16.31
N GLY A 165 12.09 -15.25 16.39
CA GLY A 165 11.45 -15.69 17.64
C GLY A 165 12.02 -16.96 18.27
N GLU A 166 13.03 -17.62 17.68
CA GLU A 166 13.55 -18.91 18.16
C GLU A 166 13.98 -18.88 19.63
N GLU A 167 14.76 -17.86 20.02
CA GLU A 167 15.22 -17.73 21.41
C GLU A 167 14.08 -17.44 22.38
N HIS A 168 13.11 -16.62 21.97
CA HIS A 168 11.90 -16.35 22.73
C HIS A 168 11.10 -17.65 22.96
N VAL A 169 10.85 -18.43 21.92
CA VAL A 169 10.12 -19.70 22.02
C VAL A 169 10.88 -20.67 22.92
N ARG A 170 12.19 -20.85 22.72
CA ARG A 170 13.04 -21.71 23.54
C ARG A 170 13.02 -21.31 25.01
N ALA A 171 13.17 -20.04 25.30
CA ALA A 171 13.16 -19.53 26.67
C ALA A 171 11.79 -19.70 27.35
N ASN A 172 10.70 -19.45 26.62
CA ASN A 172 9.35 -19.51 27.13
C ASN A 172 8.68 -20.91 27.01
N SER A 173 9.37 -21.90 26.45
CA SER A 173 8.97 -23.31 26.59
C SER A 173 9.05 -23.80 28.03
N ASN A 174 9.88 -23.18 28.88
CA ASN A 174 9.93 -23.44 30.33
C ASN A 174 8.71 -22.81 31.03
N PRO A 175 7.78 -23.61 31.58
CA PRO A 175 6.54 -23.09 32.17
C PRO A 175 6.78 -22.22 33.40
N VAL A 176 7.84 -22.47 34.17
CA VAL A 176 8.18 -21.68 35.37
C VAL A 176 8.63 -20.27 34.95
N ARG A 177 9.50 -20.18 33.95
CA ARG A 177 9.94 -18.87 33.41
C ARG A 177 8.77 -18.09 32.86
N ARG A 178 7.92 -18.70 32.05
CA ARG A 178 6.72 -18.08 31.47
C ARG A 178 5.78 -17.58 32.56
N TYR A 179 5.55 -18.36 33.60
CA TYR A 179 4.70 -17.99 34.73
C TYR A 179 5.30 -16.79 35.53
N LEU A 180 6.61 -16.82 35.79
CA LEU A 180 7.31 -15.71 36.44
C LEU A 180 7.27 -14.41 35.64
N SER A 181 7.50 -14.47 34.31
CA SER A 181 7.39 -13.32 33.43
C SER A 181 5.97 -12.73 33.47
N HIS A 182 4.94 -13.58 33.44
CA HIS A 182 3.55 -13.15 33.54
C HIS A 182 3.23 -12.44 34.88
N ILE A 183 3.68 -12.99 36.02
CA ILE A 183 3.45 -12.40 37.36
C ILE A 183 4.22 -11.10 37.54
N THR A 184 5.47 -11.06 37.08
CA THR A 184 6.34 -9.90 37.28
C THR A 184 6.08 -8.79 36.27
N GLY A 185 5.34 -9.07 35.18
CA GLY A 185 5.12 -8.14 34.07
C GLY A 185 6.42 -7.79 33.32
N LYS A 186 7.51 -8.54 33.56
CA LYS A 186 8.78 -8.32 32.86
C LYS A 186 8.75 -9.00 31.51
N GLU A 187 8.91 -8.21 30.47
CA GLU A 187 9.19 -8.73 29.14
C GLU A 187 10.54 -9.45 29.11
N ASP A 188 10.67 -10.48 28.29
CA ASP A 188 11.91 -11.27 28.23
C ASP A 188 13.01 -10.58 27.41
N GLY A 189 12.69 -9.53 26.67
CA GLY A 189 13.61 -8.76 25.84
C GLY A 189 14.22 -9.53 24.67
N LEU A 190 13.68 -10.71 24.35
CA LEU A 190 14.18 -11.61 23.29
C LEU A 190 13.52 -11.34 21.93
N MET A 191 12.46 -10.54 21.91
CA MET A 191 11.80 -10.06 20.69
C MET A 191 11.60 -8.56 20.76
N ILE A 192 11.72 -7.92 19.63
CA ILE A 192 11.43 -6.49 19.50
C ILE A 192 9.93 -6.25 19.71
N GLN A 193 9.60 -5.17 20.41
CA GLN A 193 8.25 -4.67 20.55
C GLN A 193 8.12 -3.36 19.75
N PRO A 194 7.61 -3.40 18.51
CA PRO A 194 7.59 -2.22 17.64
C PRO A 194 6.93 -0.98 18.26
N ALA A 195 5.91 -1.18 19.09
CA ALA A 195 5.21 -0.09 19.77
C ALA A 195 6.02 0.56 20.91
N LEU A 196 7.13 -0.05 21.35
CA LEU A 196 8.01 0.46 22.41
C LEU A 196 9.30 1.08 21.84
N LEU A 197 9.52 0.97 20.55
CA LEU A 197 10.61 1.68 19.88
C LEU A 197 10.30 3.18 19.80
N ASP A 198 11.33 3.98 19.54
CA ASP A 198 11.10 5.38 19.18
C ASP A 198 10.23 5.48 17.91
N PRO A 199 9.55 6.60 17.67
CA PRO A 199 8.60 6.74 16.56
C PRO A 199 9.19 6.46 15.18
N GLN A 200 10.48 6.76 14.96
CA GLN A 200 11.17 6.52 13.70
C GLN A 200 11.41 5.02 13.50
N ALA A 201 12.13 4.37 14.40
CA ALA A 201 12.40 2.93 14.34
C ALA A 201 11.10 2.10 14.34
N SER A 202 10.09 2.52 15.11
CA SER A 202 8.75 1.94 15.12
C SER A 202 8.08 1.97 13.74
N SER A 203 8.14 3.12 13.05
CA SER A 203 7.53 3.29 11.73
C SER A 203 8.29 2.57 10.63
N GLN A 204 9.61 2.40 10.76
CA GLN A 204 10.44 1.65 9.82
C GLN A 204 10.06 0.17 9.76
N VAL A 205 9.55 -0.41 10.84
CA VAL A 205 9.01 -1.78 10.83
C VAL A 205 7.87 -1.92 9.82
N CYS A 206 7.04 -0.89 9.67
CA CYS A 206 6.00 -0.85 8.62
C CYS A 206 6.62 -0.50 7.26
N GLY A 207 7.58 0.42 7.26
CA GLY A 207 8.28 0.93 6.08
C GLY A 207 8.97 -0.15 5.26
N GLN A 208 9.42 -1.26 5.87
CA GLN A 208 10.02 -2.38 5.14
C GLN A 208 9.13 -2.91 3.99
N CYS A 209 7.80 -2.79 4.15
CA CYS A 209 6.80 -3.20 3.15
C CYS A 209 6.02 -2.01 2.58
N HIS A 210 5.75 -0.97 3.39
CA HIS A 210 4.92 0.17 3.04
C HIS A 210 5.71 1.36 2.49
N SER A 211 6.86 1.13 1.83
CA SER A 211 7.63 2.17 1.17
C SER A 211 7.89 1.89 -0.31
N VAL A 212 8.14 2.94 -1.08
CA VAL A 212 8.81 2.89 -2.37
C VAL A 212 10.31 2.85 -2.07
N TRP A 213 10.95 1.76 -2.43
CA TRP A 213 12.35 1.53 -2.11
C TRP A 213 13.07 0.73 -3.20
N GLU A 214 14.39 0.83 -3.21
CA GLU A 214 15.28 0.06 -4.07
C GLU A 214 16.54 -0.38 -3.29
N PHE A 215 17.19 -1.44 -3.73
CA PHE A 215 18.52 -1.77 -3.25
C PHE A 215 19.52 -0.71 -3.74
N TYR A 216 20.53 -0.38 -2.93
CA TYR A 216 21.56 0.56 -3.35
C TYR A 216 22.35 0.02 -4.54
N GLU A 217 22.74 -1.26 -4.48
CA GLU A 217 23.55 -1.93 -5.49
C GLU A 217 22.91 -3.26 -5.92
N LEU A 218 23.28 -3.75 -7.12
CA LEU A 218 22.86 -5.07 -7.60
C LEU A 218 23.34 -6.21 -6.70
N GLU A 219 24.47 -6.02 -6.02
CA GLU A 219 25.00 -7.01 -5.07
C GLU A 219 24.10 -7.14 -3.83
N ASP A 220 23.53 -6.05 -3.33
CA ASP A 220 22.56 -6.09 -2.22
C ASP A 220 21.32 -6.88 -2.61
N GLU A 221 20.84 -6.69 -3.84
CA GLU A 221 19.74 -7.47 -4.39
C GLU A 221 20.11 -8.96 -4.50
N ARG A 222 21.32 -9.29 -4.97
CA ARG A 222 21.79 -10.67 -5.08
C ARG A 222 21.87 -11.35 -3.71
N ILE A 223 22.35 -10.66 -2.70
CA ILE A 223 22.40 -11.16 -1.32
C ILE A 223 20.96 -11.39 -0.80
N ALA A 224 20.08 -10.41 -0.98
CA ALA A 224 18.67 -10.54 -0.56
C ALA A 224 17.95 -11.72 -1.26
N ASN A 225 18.25 -11.94 -2.54
CA ASN A 225 17.72 -13.08 -3.30
C ASN A 225 18.11 -14.44 -2.68
N SER A 226 19.38 -14.60 -2.30
CA SER A 226 19.93 -15.88 -1.83
C SER A 226 19.75 -16.09 -0.32
N GLU A 227 19.97 -15.06 0.48
CA GLU A 227 20.03 -15.15 1.94
C GLU A 227 18.79 -14.59 2.64
N GLY A 228 17.98 -13.82 1.93
CA GLY A 228 16.81 -13.11 2.42
C GLY A 228 17.11 -11.64 2.72
N PHE A 229 16.03 -10.86 2.90
CA PHE A 229 16.14 -9.42 3.14
C PHE A 229 16.88 -9.13 4.46
N PRO A 230 17.90 -8.23 4.44
CA PRO A 230 18.79 -8.02 5.58
C PRO A 230 18.14 -7.22 6.73
N TYR A 231 17.14 -6.36 6.46
CA TYR A 231 16.50 -5.55 7.49
C TYR A 231 15.89 -6.41 8.61
N ARG A 232 16.11 -5.99 9.84
CA ARG A 232 15.45 -6.56 11.02
C ARG A 232 14.70 -5.47 11.78
N PRO A 233 13.50 -5.76 12.34
CA PRO A 233 12.79 -4.82 13.20
C PRO A 233 13.69 -4.23 14.29
N GLY A 234 13.77 -2.90 14.35
CA GLY A 234 14.63 -2.15 15.26
C GLY A 234 15.96 -1.67 14.67
N ASP A 235 16.35 -2.17 13.49
CA ASP A 235 17.49 -1.63 12.74
C ASP A 235 17.09 -0.36 11.97
N GLU A 236 18.06 0.37 11.44
CA GLU A 236 17.83 1.47 10.52
C GLU A 236 17.53 0.92 9.11
N LEU A 237 16.31 1.18 8.61
CA LEU A 237 15.85 0.65 7.32
C LEU A 237 16.71 1.11 6.15
N THR A 238 17.18 2.36 6.22
CA THR A 238 18.02 2.98 5.19
C THR A 238 19.46 2.44 5.14
N ASP A 239 19.89 1.66 6.12
CA ASP A 239 21.18 0.93 6.03
C ASP A 239 21.09 -0.24 5.04
N THR A 240 19.87 -0.72 4.73
CA THR A 240 19.66 -1.91 3.91
C THR A 240 19.07 -1.62 2.53
N ARG A 241 18.49 -0.44 2.34
CA ARG A 241 17.83 -0.03 1.10
C ARG A 241 17.61 1.46 1.02
N PHE A 242 17.56 1.97 -0.19
CA PHE A 242 17.17 3.35 -0.45
C PHE A 242 15.63 3.49 -0.38
N VAL A 243 15.13 4.32 0.51
CA VAL A 243 13.71 4.72 0.56
C VAL A 243 13.57 6.03 -0.21
N ALA A 244 12.73 6.03 -1.25
CA ALA A 244 12.56 7.20 -2.11
C ALA A 244 11.79 8.31 -1.40
N GLN A 245 12.35 9.52 -1.37
CA GLN A 245 11.75 10.73 -0.78
C GLN A 245 11.82 11.93 -1.76
N PRO A 246 11.10 11.92 -2.88
CA PRO A 246 11.18 13.01 -3.84
C PRO A 246 10.71 14.36 -3.29
N MET A 247 9.79 14.36 -2.31
CA MET A 247 9.34 15.58 -1.63
C MET A 247 10.35 16.04 -0.57
N GLY A 248 10.77 15.15 0.33
CA GLY A 248 11.62 15.50 1.47
C GLY A 248 13.09 15.68 1.11
N ALA A 249 13.58 14.98 0.07
CA ALA A 249 14.98 15.00 -0.37
C ALA A 249 15.09 14.98 -1.92
N PRO A 250 14.55 15.98 -2.63
CA PRO A 250 14.50 15.98 -4.10
C PRO A 250 15.89 16.02 -4.75
N ASP A 251 16.87 16.57 -4.06
CA ASP A 251 18.26 16.71 -4.54
C ASP A 251 19.17 15.54 -4.14
N SER A 252 18.60 14.45 -3.63
CA SER A 252 19.37 13.25 -3.29
C SER A 252 20.13 12.71 -4.49
N ALA A 253 21.45 12.50 -4.32
CA ALA A 253 22.29 11.93 -5.38
C ALA A 253 21.82 10.52 -5.77
N THR A 254 21.45 9.72 -4.79
CA THR A 254 20.91 8.36 -5.00
C THR A 254 19.61 8.40 -5.80
N LEU A 255 18.68 9.31 -5.46
CA LEU A 255 17.44 9.47 -6.21
C LEU A 255 17.70 9.81 -7.68
N ARG A 256 18.63 10.75 -7.94
CA ARG A 256 19.01 11.10 -9.31
C ARG A 256 19.57 9.91 -10.09
N THR A 257 20.42 9.11 -9.46
CA THR A 257 20.97 7.89 -10.09
C THR A 257 19.85 6.92 -10.49
N PHE A 258 18.85 6.69 -9.63
CA PHE A 258 17.72 5.83 -9.97
C PHE A 258 16.84 6.40 -11.08
N VAL A 259 16.60 7.72 -11.08
CA VAL A 259 15.85 8.39 -12.15
C VAL A 259 16.60 8.38 -13.49
N GLU A 260 17.93 8.44 -13.47
CA GLU A 260 18.76 8.30 -14.69
C GLU A 260 18.67 6.87 -15.26
N GLN A 261 18.60 5.85 -14.41
CA GLN A 261 18.45 4.45 -14.81
C GLN A 261 17.02 4.09 -15.24
N ASP A 262 16.02 4.60 -14.51
CA ASP A 262 14.60 4.44 -14.79
C ASP A 262 13.86 5.77 -14.59
N PRO A 263 13.60 6.52 -15.69
CA PRO A 263 12.86 7.78 -15.61
C PRO A 263 11.43 7.66 -15.05
N ASP A 264 10.87 6.46 -15.04
CA ASP A 264 9.53 6.19 -14.51
C ASP A 264 9.54 5.82 -13.01
N PHE A 265 10.70 5.63 -12.42
CA PHE A 265 10.86 5.26 -11.01
C PHE A 265 10.09 6.20 -10.07
N VAL A 266 10.25 7.53 -10.23
CA VAL A 266 9.51 8.51 -9.44
C VAL A 266 8.11 8.72 -10.01
N ARG A 267 7.99 8.93 -11.32
CA ARG A 267 6.73 9.27 -12.00
C ARG A 267 5.64 8.23 -11.76
N GLY A 268 6.02 6.95 -11.69
CA GLY A 268 5.11 5.84 -11.45
C GLY A 268 4.53 5.78 -10.05
N SER A 269 5.20 6.36 -9.06
CA SER A 269 4.85 6.20 -7.65
C SER A 269 4.52 7.51 -6.92
N PHE A 270 4.87 8.66 -7.50
CA PHE A 270 4.72 9.96 -6.86
C PHE A 270 4.03 10.98 -7.78
N TRP A 271 3.35 11.95 -7.19
CA TRP A 271 2.93 13.16 -7.86
C TRP A 271 4.15 14.02 -8.22
N SER A 272 4.00 15.00 -9.10
CA SER A 272 5.13 15.84 -9.55
C SER A 272 5.77 16.68 -8.45
N ASP A 273 5.08 16.87 -7.32
CA ASP A 273 5.61 17.51 -6.12
C ASP A 273 6.32 16.52 -5.14
N GLY A 274 6.37 15.26 -5.51
CA GLY A 274 6.98 14.21 -4.69
C GLY A 274 6.05 13.56 -3.67
N MET A 275 4.78 13.98 -3.54
CA MET A 275 3.82 13.28 -2.69
C MET A 275 3.51 11.90 -3.28
N VAL A 276 3.49 10.88 -2.42
CA VAL A 276 3.16 9.51 -2.85
C VAL A 276 1.73 9.42 -3.40
N ARG A 277 1.55 8.73 -4.54
CA ARG A 277 0.26 8.60 -5.23
C ARG A 277 -0.23 7.16 -5.40
N VAL A 278 0.54 6.18 -5.00
CA VAL A 278 0.19 4.75 -5.10
C VAL A 278 -0.17 4.18 -3.74
N SER A 279 -1.00 3.15 -3.73
CA SER A 279 -1.41 2.44 -2.52
C SER A 279 -0.29 1.54 -1.99
N GLY A 280 -0.31 1.24 -0.68
CA GLY A 280 0.66 0.36 -0.04
C GLY A 280 2.04 1.02 0.16
N ARG A 281 2.12 2.36 0.10
CA ARG A 281 3.34 3.13 0.24
C ARG A 281 3.18 4.28 1.25
N GLU A 282 2.39 4.03 2.27
CA GLU A 282 1.96 5.03 3.27
C GLU A 282 3.14 5.55 4.10
N TYR A 283 4.20 4.75 4.26
CA TYR A 283 5.41 5.16 4.98
C TYR A 283 6.09 6.36 4.32
N ASN A 284 6.17 6.40 2.97
CA ASN A 284 6.71 7.57 2.26
C ASN A 284 5.93 8.86 2.60
N GLY A 285 4.59 8.77 2.66
CA GLY A 285 3.77 9.91 3.06
C GLY A 285 3.97 10.32 4.51
N LEU A 286 4.13 9.35 5.42
CA LEU A 286 4.36 9.62 6.83
C LEU A 286 5.68 10.39 7.05
N ILE A 287 6.78 9.91 6.50
CA ILE A 287 8.11 10.52 6.70
C ILE A 287 8.25 11.91 6.08
N ASP A 288 7.41 12.23 5.08
CA ASP A 288 7.32 13.57 4.50
C ASP A 288 6.34 14.50 5.26
N SER A 289 5.61 13.97 6.23
CA SER A 289 4.66 14.77 7.04
C SER A 289 5.39 15.68 8.02
N PRO A 290 4.97 16.94 8.18
CA PRO A 290 5.53 17.84 9.20
C PRO A 290 5.45 17.25 10.61
N CYS A 291 4.35 16.54 10.93
CA CYS A 291 4.18 15.87 12.23
C CYS A 291 5.19 14.74 12.51
N PHE A 292 5.89 14.26 11.49
CA PHE A 292 6.99 13.29 11.64
C PHE A 292 8.35 13.99 11.54
N ARG A 293 8.54 14.79 10.49
CA ARG A 293 9.84 15.37 10.14
C ARG A 293 10.25 16.51 11.07
N ASP A 294 9.29 17.39 11.42
CA ASP A 294 9.56 18.66 12.10
C ASP A 294 9.27 18.58 13.62
N ALA A 295 8.87 17.41 14.13
CA ALA A 295 8.68 17.19 15.55
C ALA A 295 10.02 17.25 16.30
N THR A 296 10.06 17.98 17.40
CA THR A 296 11.28 18.16 18.21
C THR A 296 11.40 17.16 19.35
N GLU A 297 10.27 16.59 19.76
CA GLU A 297 10.19 15.64 20.87
C GLU A 297 9.60 14.29 20.39
N PRO A 298 10.13 13.14 20.84
CA PRO A 298 9.63 11.83 20.44
C PRO A 298 8.12 11.65 20.71
N GLN A 299 7.58 12.25 21.79
CA GLN A 299 6.17 12.15 22.18
C GLN A 299 5.24 12.91 21.24
N GLU A 300 5.77 13.86 20.48
CA GLU A 300 5.04 14.68 19.50
C GLU A 300 5.23 14.15 18.07
N THR A 301 6.17 13.22 17.88
CA THR A 301 6.45 12.62 16.57
C THR A 301 5.33 11.66 16.18
N LEU A 302 4.72 11.88 15.02
CA LEU A 302 3.72 10.99 14.46
C LEU A 302 4.38 9.66 14.06
N SER A 303 3.75 8.55 14.42
CA SER A 303 4.16 7.21 13.95
C SER A 303 2.95 6.43 13.44
N CYS A 304 3.18 5.29 12.82
CA CYS A 304 2.08 4.41 12.40
C CYS A 304 1.17 4.04 13.59
N PHE A 305 1.77 3.80 14.76
CA PHE A 305 1.03 3.45 15.97
C PHE A 305 0.31 4.63 16.64
N SER A 306 0.52 5.86 16.18
CA SER A 306 -0.31 6.99 16.61
C SER A 306 -1.78 6.84 16.21
N CYS A 307 -2.04 6.03 15.16
CA CYS A 307 -3.39 5.78 14.63
C CYS A 307 -3.75 4.29 14.58
N HIS A 308 -2.80 3.43 14.19
CA HIS A 308 -3.04 2.01 13.93
C HIS A 308 -2.65 1.12 15.13
N THR A 309 -3.23 -0.08 15.16
CA THR A 309 -2.83 -1.16 16.06
C THR A 309 -2.80 -2.49 15.32
N MET A 310 -1.68 -3.22 15.42
CA MET A 310 -1.52 -4.48 14.69
C MET A 310 -2.16 -5.66 15.41
N HIS A 311 -2.46 -5.50 16.68
CA HIS A 311 -3.22 -6.47 17.48
C HIS A 311 -4.52 -5.84 17.95
N LYS A 312 -5.64 -6.52 17.67
CA LYS A 312 -6.94 -6.08 18.17
C LYS A 312 -6.96 -6.14 19.69
N SER A 313 -7.17 -4.98 20.32
CA SER A 313 -7.29 -4.90 21.77
C SER A 313 -8.48 -5.73 22.29
N ALA A 314 -8.33 -6.36 23.45
CA ALA A 314 -9.44 -7.01 24.16
C ALA A 314 -10.56 -6.02 24.55
N LEU A 315 -10.24 -4.73 24.67
CA LEU A 315 -11.19 -3.66 24.96
C LEU A 315 -11.91 -3.15 23.70
N ASP A 316 -11.47 -3.53 22.51
CA ASP A 316 -12.12 -3.17 21.26
C ASP A 316 -13.31 -4.11 20.99
N SER A 317 -14.51 -3.57 21.07
CA SER A 317 -15.75 -4.34 20.92
C SER A 317 -16.09 -4.70 19.48
N ARG A 318 -15.38 -4.15 18.48
CA ARG A 318 -15.64 -4.48 17.07
C ARG A 318 -15.34 -5.95 16.78
N PRO A 319 -16.11 -6.65 15.91
CA PRO A 319 -15.70 -7.93 15.35
C PRO A 319 -14.33 -7.83 14.68
N ILE A 320 -13.57 -8.92 14.65
CA ILE A 320 -12.21 -8.93 14.08
C ILE A 320 -12.21 -8.55 12.61
N GLU A 321 -13.23 -8.97 11.87
CA GLU A 321 -13.40 -8.65 10.45
C GLU A 321 -13.66 -7.14 10.25
N THR A 322 -14.46 -6.52 11.12
CA THR A 322 -14.72 -5.07 11.08
C THR A 322 -13.47 -4.28 11.43
N TRP A 323 -12.75 -4.69 12.48
CA TRP A 323 -11.48 -4.07 12.85
C TRP A 323 -10.45 -4.16 11.70
N ALA A 324 -10.31 -5.30 11.06
CA ALA A 324 -9.41 -5.50 9.93
C ALA A 324 -9.82 -4.66 8.70
N LYS A 325 -11.12 -4.64 8.36
CA LYS A 325 -11.66 -3.85 7.23
C LYS A 325 -11.59 -2.34 7.44
N THR A 326 -11.52 -1.88 8.69
CA THR A 326 -11.31 -0.46 9.04
C THR A 326 -9.84 -0.09 9.19
N HIS A 327 -8.97 -0.77 8.43
CA HIS A 327 -7.53 -0.52 8.34
C HIS A 327 -6.80 -0.60 9.70
N GLN A 328 -7.32 -1.41 10.64
CA GLN A 328 -6.74 -1.61 11.97
C GLN A 328 -6.55 -0.30 12.76
N VAL A 329 -7.34 0.72 12.48
CA VAL A 329 -7.34 1.95 13.27
C VAL A 329 -7.78 1.64 14.70
N SER A 330 -7.01 2.11 15.67
CA SER A 330 -7.30 1.94 17.10
C SER A 330 -8.67 2.52 17.45
N SER A 331 -9.43 1.85 18.32
CA SER A 331 -10.80 2.27 18.67
C SER A 331 -10.87 3.69 19.29
N ASN A 332 -9.81 4.11 19.97
CA ASN A 332 -9.68 5.44 20.58
C ASN A 332 -8.97 6.46 19.67
N ARG A 333 -8.75 6.16 18.41
CA ARG A 333 -8.12 7.03 17.40
C ARG A 333 -8.97 7.16 16.15
N GLN A 334 -10.24 6.85 16.24
CA GLN A 334 -11.17 7.04 15.14
C GLN A 334 -11.56 8.54 15.03
N GLY A 335 -11.78 8.98 13.80
CA GLY A 335 -12.15 10.37 13.55
C GLY A 335 -11.06 11.36 13.98
N ASN A 336 -11.47 12.48 14.54
CA ASN A 336 -10.58 13.57 14.93
C ASN A 336 -9.66 13.24 16.12
N GLU A 337 -9.97 12.20 16.88
CA GLU A 337 -9.19 11.80 18.07
C GLU A 337 -7.74 11.45 17.70
N ALA A 338 -7.52 10.95 16.47
CA ALA A 338 -6.17 10.71 15.95
C ALA A 338 -5.30 11.99 15.92
N CYS A 339 -5.89 13.13 15.63
CA CYS A 339 -5.19 14.43 15.52
C CYS A 339 -5.22 15.20 16.85
N LEU A 340 -6.35 15.16 17.55
CA LEU A 340 -6.56 15.92 18.78
C LEU A 340 -5.74 15.40 19.97
N GLN A 341 -5.12 14.23 19.88
CA GLN A 341 -4.17 13.77 20.90
C GLN A 341 -2.98 14.72 21.04
N CYS A 342 -2.53 15.35 19.95
CA CYS A 342 -1.48 16.37 19.93
C CYS A 342 -2.06 17.79 19.77
N HIS A 343 -3.02 17.99 18.87
CA HIS A 343 -3.62 19.28 18.57
C HIS A 343 -4.79 19.63 19.50
N LYS A 344 -4.59 19.56 20.83
CA LYS A 344 -5.63 19.73 21.85
C LYS A 344 -6.31 21.10 21.81
N THR A 345 -5.59 22.15 21.42
CA THR A 345 -6.10 23.51 21.29
C THR A 345 -7.13 23.67 20.18
N MET A 346 -7.21 22.74 19.27
CA MET A 346 -8.20 22.75 18.18
C MET A 346 -9.59 22.32 18.63
N THR A 347 -9.72 21.57 19.73
CA THR A 347 -11.01 21.05 20.20
C THR A 347 -12.08 22.12 20.35
N PRO A 348 -11.85 23.26 21.08
CA PRO A 348 -12.86 24.32 21.21
C PRO A 348 -13.02 25.16 19.92
N ASN A 349 -12.06 25.09 19.00
CA ASN A 349 -11.99 25.98 17.84
C ASN A 349 -12.30 25.24 16.51
N LEU A 350 -12.74 23.99 16.59
CA LEU A 350 -12.86 23.12 15.42
C LEU A 350 -13.77 23.71 14.33
N SER A 351 -14.96 24.20 14.69
CA SER A 351 -15.88 24.80 13.71
C SER A 351 -15.32 26.10 13.11
N GLN A 352 -14.62 26.90 13.90
CA GLN A 352 -13.99 28.12 13.41
C GLN A 352 -12.82 27.82 12.49
N HIS A 353 -12.03 26.80 12.80
CA HIS A 353 -10.92 26.37 11.97
C HIS A 353 -11.41 25.76 10.66
N THR A 354 -12.41 24.89 10.71
CA THR A 354 -12.85 24.14 9.51
C THR A 354 -13.87 24.89 8.66
N ASN A 355 -14.53 25.94 9.21
CA ASN A 355 -15.70 26.60 8.64
C ASN A 355 -16.87 25.64 8.36
N HIS A 356 -16.94 24.53 9.11
CA HIS A 356 -18.00 23.52 9.02
C HIS A 356 -18.58 23.22 10.40
N GLN A 357 -19.82 22.73 10.41
CA GLN A 357 -20.47 22.28 11.66
C GLN A 357 -19.70 21.12 12.28
N VAL A 358 -19.45 21.18 13.58
CA VAL A 358 -18.81 20.10 14.34
C VAL A 358 -19.61 18.79 14.17
N GLY A 359 -18.91 17.68 13.91
CA GLY A 359 -19.51 16.38 13.67
C GLY A 359 -19.92 16.13 12.21
N SER A 360 -19.85 17.14 11.33
CA SER A 360 -20.01 16.94 9.89
C SER A 360 -18.74 16.36 9.25
N ALA A 361 -18.86 15.82 8.05
CA ALA A 361 -17.71 15.36 7.27
C ALA A 361 -16.68 16.48 7.02
N GLY A 362 -17.13 17.74 6.87
CA GLY A 362 -16.25 18.90 6.69
C GLY A 362 -15.47 19.31 7.94
N SER A 363 -15.86 18.81 9.14
CA SER A 363 -15.12 19.02 10.38
C SER A 363 -14.13 17.90 10.71
N ALA A 364 -14.01 16.89 9.86
CA ALA A 364 -13.06 15.82 10.05
C ALA A 364 -11.66 16.23 9.54
N CYS A 365 -10.69 16.30 10.44
CA CYS A 365 -9.33 16.75 10.16
C CYS A 365 -8.71 16.09 8.94
N TYR A 366 -8.82 14.76 8.87
CA TYR A 366 -8.24 13.96 7.79
C TYR A 366 -8.92 14.18 6.42
N ASN A 367 -10.13 14.73 6.35
CA ASN A 367 -10.76 15.04 5.06
C ASN A 367 -10.09 16.23 4.36
N CYS A 368 -9.46 17.10 5.12
CA CYS A 368 -8.72 18.25 4.61
C CYS A 368 -7.21 17.99 4.57
N HIS A 369 -6.65 17.40 5.65
CA HIS A 369 -5.20 17.25 5.82
C HIS A 369 -4.63 15.90 5.36
N MET A 370 -5.47 14.90 5.15
CA MET A 370 -5.15 13.59 4.58
C MET A 370 -6.21 13.21 3.51
N PRO A 371 -6.38 14.04 2.47
CA PRO A 371 -7.44 13.80 1.48
C PRO A 371 -7.19 12.52 0.69
N TYR A 372 -8.21 12.05 0.00
CA TYR A 372 -8.09 10.96 -0.94
C TYR A 372 -7.34 11.42 -2.19
N THR A 373 -6.08 11.05 -2.31
CA THR A 373 -5.20 11.46 -3.42
C THR A 373 -4.59 10.29 -4.17
N SER A 374 -4.82 9.08 -3.69
CA SER A 374 -4.33 7.85 -4.30
C SER A 374 -5.49 6.92 -4.61
N TYR A 375 -5.40 6.19 -5.72
CA TYR A 375 -6.34 5.15 -6.06
C TYR A 375 -5.61 3.85 -6.31
N GLY A 376 -6.07 2.79 -5.73
CA GLY A 376 -5.55 1.45 -5.94
C GLY A 376 -6.44 0.40 -5.28
N LEU A 377 -6.36 -0.81 -5.76
CA LEU A 377 -7.17 -1.92 -5.23
C LEU A 377 -8.69 -1.61 -5.25
N LEU A 378 -9.15 -0.88 -6.28
CA LEU A 378 -10.53 -0.38 -6.43
C LEU A 378 -11.01 0.50 -5.26
N LYS A 379 -10.10 1.23 -4.63
CA LYS A 379 -10.41 2.14 -3.51
C LYS A 379 -9.68 3.47 -3.66
N ALA A 380 -10.35 4.52 -3.23
CA ALA A 380 -9.69 5.77 -2.91
C ALA A 380 -8.95 5.61 -1.56
N ILE A 381 -7.69 6.00 -1.53
CA ILE A 381 -6.80 5.88 -0.37
C ILE A 381 -6.35 7.26 0.06
N ARG A 382 -6.33 7.49 1.37
CA ARG A 382 -5.91 8.77 1.94
C ARG A 382 -4.41 8.96 1.80
N SER A 383 -4.03 10.20 1.51
CA SER A 383 -2.64 10.61 1.68
C SER A 383 -2.21 10.40 3.14
N HIS A 384 -1.01 9.84 3.33
CA HIS A 384 -0.35 9.82 4.63
C HIS A 384 0.68 10.95 4.76
N THR A 385 0.85 11.76 3.70
CA THR A 385 1.48 13.08 3.83
C THR A 385 0.44 14.03 4.40
N VAL A 386 0.58 14.40 5.67
CA VAL A 386 -0.28 15.39 6.31
C VAL A 386 0.04 16.76 5.72
N SER A 387 -0.89 17.35 5.01
CA SER A 387 -0.71 18.63 4.30
C SER A 387 -1.93 19.54 4.47
N SER A 388 -1.80 20.80 4.10
CA SER A 388 -2.94 21.71 4.04
C SER A 388 -3.47 21.81 2.61
N PRO A 389 -4.79 21.94 2.39
CA PRO A 389 -5.35 22.14 1.06
C PRO A 389 -4.72 23.35 0.36
N SER A 390 -4.32 23.16 -0.91
CA SER A 390 -3.69 24.22 -1.73
C SER A 390 -4.17 24.12 -3.16
N VAL A 391 -4.68 25.24 -3.71
CA VAL A 391 -5.07 25.31 -5.12
C VAL A 391 -3.84 25.31 -6.03
N ALA A 392 -2.76 25.96 -5.59
CA ALA A 392 -1.50 25.97 -6.36
C ALA A 392 -0.95 24.57 -6.59
N GLU A 393 -0.94 23.73 -5.55
CA GLU A 393 -0.54 22.33 -5.67
C GLU A 393 -1.46 21.54 -6.60
N SER A 394 -2.78 21.74 -6.50
CA SER A 394 -3.74 21.04 -7.37
C SER A 394 -3.51 21.38 -8.85
N ILE A 395 -3.17 22.62 -9.18
CA ILE A 395 -2.86 23.04 -10.54
C ILE A 395 -1.53 22.43 -11.01
N THR A 396 -0.49 22.54 -10.17
CA THR A 396 0.86 22.12 -10.55
C THR A 396 0.97 20.60 -10.71
N THR A 397 0.26 19.86 -9.87
CA THR A 397 0.36 18.38 -9.84
C THR A 397 -0.75 17.66 -10.59
N GLY A 398 -1.89 18.32 -10.82
CA GLY A 398 -3.13 17.68 -11.27
C GLY A 398 -3.87 16.89 -10.17
N ARG A 399 -3.36 16.92 -8.93
CA ARG A 399 -3.94 16.23 -7.77
C ARG A 399 -5.28 16.85 -7.36
N PRO A 400 -6.32 16.03 -7.08
CA PRO A 400 -7.58 16.52 -6.58
C PRO A 400 -7.43 17.34 -5.28
N ASN A 401 -8.10 18.52 -5.22
CA ASN A 401 -8.13 19.35 -4.04
C ASN A 401 -9.10 18.78 -3.00
N ALA A 402 -8.71 18.77 -1.73
CA ALA A 402 -9.53 18.27 -0.63
C ALA A 402 -10.94 18.88 -0.56
N CYS A 403 -11.07 20.20 -0.81
CA CYS A 403 -12.37 20.87 -0.81
C CYS A 403 -13.29 20.34 -1.92
N ASN A 404 -12.74 20.17 -3.13
CA ASN A 404 -13.50 19.78 -4.31
C ASN A 404 -13.80 18.28 -4.37
N LEU A 405 -13.22 17.45 -3.52
CA LEU A 405 -13.63 16.05 -3.33
C LEU A 405 -15.02 15.93 -2.66
N CYS A 406 -15.49 16.98 -2.00
CA CYS A 406 -16.83 17.05 -1.39
C CYS A 406 -17.71 18.11 -2.09
N HIS A 407 -17.16 19.28 -2.42
CA HIS A 407 -17.84 20.37 -3.11
C HIS A 407 -17.71 20.19 -4.62
N LEU A 408 -18.35 19.15 -5.15
CA LEU A 408 -18.20 18.68 -6.53
C LEU A 408 -18.66 19.70 -7.59
N ASP A 409 -19.57 20.62 -7.21
CA ASP A 409 -20.09 21.69 -8.06
C ASP A 409 -19.22 22.95 -8.07
N LYS A 410 -18.15 23.00 -7.26
CA LYS A 410 -17.32 24.20 -7.12
C LYS A 410 -16.07 24.15 -7.99
N THR A 411 -15.67 25.36 -8.43
CA THR A 411 -14.46 25.59 -9.21
C THR A 411 -13.22 25.68 -8.31
N LEU A 412 -12.01 25.56 -8.88
CA LEU A 412 -10.77 25.84 -8.15
C LEU A 412 -10.70 27.31 -7.74
N GLY A 413 -11.30 28.24 -8.53
CA GLY A 413 -11.44 29.66 -8.18
C GLY A 413 -12.24 29.86 -6.89
N TRP A 414 -13.35 29.16 -6.72
CA TRP A 414 -14.13 29.18 -5.48
C TRP A 414 -13.29 28.70 -4.29
N THR A 415 -12.57 27.58 -4.46
CA THR A 415 -11.71 27.03 -3.41
C THR A 415 -10.61 28.02 -3.02
N GLY A 416 -9.94 28.64 -4.00
CA GLY A 416 -8.91 29.65 -3.76
C GLY A 416 -9.44 30.85 -3.00
N ALA A 417 -10.64 31.35 -3.36
CA ALA A 417 -11.29 32.46 -2.66
C ALA A 417 -11.64 32.09 -1.20
N ALA A 418 -12.14 30.86 -0.96
CA ALA A 418 -12.44 30.38 0.39
C ALA A 418 -11.17 30.26 1.26
N LEU A 419 -10.12 29.63 0.75
CA LEU A 419 -8.84 29.47 1.46
C LEU A 419 -8.17 30.82 1.74
N ASN A 420 -8.30 31.78 0.82
CA ASN A 420 -7.81 33.16 1.06
C ASN A 420 -8.61 33.83 2.18
N SER A 421 -9.93 33.77 2.12
CA SER A 421 -10.81 34.42 3.11
C SER A 421 -10.62 33.85 4.51
N TRP A 422 -10.41 32.52 4.63
CA TRP A 422 -10.35 31.86 5.93
C TRP A 422 -8.95 31.81 6.53
N TYR A 423 -7.94 31.66 5.70
CA TYR A 423 -6.56 31.40 6.14
C TYR A 423 -5.53 32.37 5.53
N GLY A 424 -5.94 33.35 4.72
CA GLY A 424 -5.02 34.30 4.05
C GLY A 424 -4.15 33.65 2.96
N GLN A 425 -4.48 32.43 2.52
CA GLN A 425 -3.71 31.75 1.46
C GLN A 425 -3.93 32.46 0.13
N GLN A 426 -2.85 32.96 -0.46
CA GLN A 426 -2.96 33.68 -1.74
C GLN A 426 -3.34 32.71 -2.88
N PRO A 427 -4.40 32.98 -3.63
CA PRO A 427 -4.77 32.13 -4.75
C PRO A 427 -3.73 32.26 -5.88
N PRO A 428 -3.39 31.17 -6.59
CA PRO A 428 -2.55 31.25 -7.77
C PRO A 428 -3.29 31.91 -8.93
N THR A 429 -2.56 32.22 -10.02
CA THR A 429 -3.19 32.62 -11.28
C THR A 429 -3.95 31.45 -11.86
N LEU A 430 -5.24 31.65 -12.16
CA LEU A 430 -6.13 30.62 -12.71
C LEU A 430 -6.44 30.91 -14.16
N ASN A 431 -6.59 29.87 -14.96
CA ASN A 431 -7.12 29.98 -16.30
C ASN A 431 -8.67 30.03 -16.32
N GLU A 432 -9.27 30.17 -17.50
CA GLU A 432 -10.71 30.28 -17.65
C GLU A 432 -11.45 29.01 -17.20
N ASP A 433 -10.93 27.80 -17.53
CA ASP A 433 -11.53 26.55 -17.13
C ASP A 433 -11.53 26.41 -15.60
N GLU A 434 -10.41 26.70 -14.92
CA GLU A 434 -10.26 26.60 -13.46
C GLU A 434 -11.16 27.57 -12.71
N THR A 435 -11.60 28.65 -13.38
CA THR A 435 -12.47 29.66 -12.80
C THR A 435 -13.95 29.40 -13.08
N LEU A 436 -14.30 28.81 -14.23
CA LEU A 436 -15.68 28.65 -14.68
C LEU A 436 -16.22 27.24 -14.61
N VAL A 437 -15.34 26.21 -14.67
CA VAL A 437 -15.74 24.80 -14.68
C VAL A 437 -15.51 24.19 -13.31
N ALA A 438 -16.46 23.36 -12.85
CA ALA A 438 -16.30 22.61 -11.60
C ALA A 438 -15.03 21.75 -11.66
N ALA A 439 -14.25 21.76 -10.57
CA ALA A 439 -12.97 21.04 -10.52
C ALA A 439 -13.14 19.52 -10.75
N SER A 440 -14.21 18.92 -10.25
CA SER A 440 -14.57 17.53 -10.48
C SER A 440 -14.70 17.20 -11.96
N LEU A 441 -15.32 18.07 -12.75
CA LEU A 441 -15.47 17.90 -14.20
C LEU A 441 -14.11 18.03 -14.92
N LEU A 442 -13.25 18.94 -14.48
CA LEU A 442 -11.90 19.07 -15.04
C LEU A 442 -11.09 17.79 -14.81
N TRP A 443 -11.15 17.20 -13.62
CA TRP A 443 -10.47 15.96 -13.32
C TRP A 443 -11.04 14.77 -14.08
N MET A 444 -12.35 14.70 -14.27
CA MET A 444 -12.97 13.68 -15.12
C MET A 444 -12.55 13.79 -16.59
N LEU A 445 -12.38 15.01 -17.10
CA LEU A 445 -12.03 15.25 -18.50
C LEU A 445 -10.52 15.14 -18.77
N LYS A 446 -9.70 15.66 -17.86
CA LYS A 446 -8.24 15.83 -18.05
C LYS A 446 -7.40 14.86 -17.21
N GLY A 447 -7.96 14.28 -16.13
CA GLY A 447 -7.28 13.37 -15.24
C GLY A 447 -7.01 12.00 -15.87
N ASP A 448 -6.01 11.31 -15.35
CA ASP A 448 -5.77 9.90 -15.65
C ASP A 448 -6.82 8.98 -15.00
N ALA A 449 -6.69 7.68 -15.19
CA ALA A 449 -7.65 6.70 -14.67
C ALA A 449 -7.77 6.73 -13.14
N GLY A 450 -6.66 6.94 -12.41
CA GLY A 450 -6.66 7.06 -10.96
C GLY A 450 -7.38 8.32 -10.49
N VAL A 451 -7.08 9.47 -11.09
CA VAL A 451 -7.73 10.76 -10.79
C VAL A 451 -9.24 10.72 -11.07
N ARG A 452 -9.65 10.06 -12.18
CA ARG A 452 -11.08 9.90 -12.51
C ARG A 452 -11.83 9.00 -11.55
N ALA A 453 -11.13 8.10 -10.89
CA ALA A 453 -11.72 7.15 -9.94
C ALA A 453 -11.81 7.70 -8.51
N LEU A 454 -11.06 8.75 -8.19
CA LEU A 454 -11.12 9.49 -6.92
C LEU A 454 -12.35 10.39 -6.86
#